data_286eabce5da5cf28fcabd0b0b2bc17e7
#
_entry.id   286eabce5da5cf28fcabd0b0b2bc17e7
#
_cell.length_a   1.000
_cell.length_b   1.000
_cell.length_c   1.000
_cell.angle_alpha   90.00
_cell.angle_beta   90.00
_cell.angle_gamma   90.00
#
_symmetry.space_group_name_H-M   'P 1'
#
loop_
_entity.id
_entity.type
_entity.pdbx_description
1 polymer ?
#
loop_
_entity_poly.entity_id
_entity_poly.type
_entity_poly.pdbx_seq_one_letter_code
_entity_poly.pdbx_strand_id
1 'polypeptide(L)'
;MCLTELAKKIDISCVRAFHTRDEIDSMVEAAIRYHFAAVFTLPAFSSYVAKKLADYPDIHTGGVISFPGGGDTIFQKSRQAKELREAGCKELDMVMNLTALRSHEDNYVLEDIGAVREAAGKDILKVIIEAPQLTEEEIRRAVNLCIRAGADYA
;
A
#
# COMPACT_ATOMS: atom_id res chain seq x y z
N MET A 1 -25.07 -6.44 4.09
CA MET A 1 -23.67 -6.92 4.24
C MET A 1 -23.53 -7.48 5.65
N CYS A 2 -23.18 -8.75 5.81
CA CYS A 2 -22.97 -9.34 7.13
C CYS A 2 -21.55 -8.97 7.67
N LEU A 3 -21.30 -9.21 8.97
CA LEU A 3 -20.03 -8.87 9.61
C LEU A 3 -18.83 -9.57 8.94
N THR A 4 -19.01 -10.82 8.52
CA THR A 4 -17.96 -11.59 7.83
C THR A 4 -17.62 -11.00 6.45
N GLU A 5 -18.60 -10.47 5.72
CA GLU A 5 -18.36 -9.80 4.43
C GLU A 5 -17.69 -8.43 4.63
N LEU A 6 -18.02 -7.74 5.71
CA LEU A 6 -17.35 -6.48 6.05
C LEU A 6 -15.88 -6.72 6.43
N ALA A 7 -15.60 -7.74 7.24
CA ALA A 7 -14.24 -8.07 7.66
C ALA A 7 -13.29 -8.27 6.46
N LYS A 8 -13.75 -8.93 5.40
CA LYS A 8 -13.01 -9.15 4.15
C LYS A 8 -12.74 -7.87 3.33
N LYS A 9 -13.16 -6.71 3.81
CA LYS A 9 -12.91 -5.40 3.20
C LYS A 9 -12.07 -4.49 4.11
N ILE A 10 -11.55 -5.03 5.19
CA ILE A 10 -10.78 -4.29 6.18
C ILE A 10 -9.31 -4.66 6.03
N ASP A 11 -8.50 -3.66 5.81
CA ASP A 11 -7.06 -3.72 5.98
C ASP A 11 -6.71 -3.23 7.39
N ILE A 12 -5.86 -3.97 8.09
CA ILE A 12 -5.38 -3.58 9.41
C ILE A 12 -3.87 -3.28 9.34
N SER A 13 -3.41 -2.27 10.07
CA SER A 13 -2.03 -1.80 9.91
C SER A 13 -1.31 -1.46 11.21
N CYS A 14 -0.03 -1.82 11.26
CA CYS A 14 0.98 -1.35 12.22
C CYS A 14 2.10 -0.63 11.45
N VAL A 15 1.84 0.61 11.01
CA VAL A 15 2.76 1.40 10.17
C VAL A 15 3.33 2.65 10.86
N ARG A 16 3.15 2.77 12.18
CA ARG A 16 3.80 3.83 12.95
C ARG A 16 5.21 3.39 13.37
N ALA A 17 6.15 4.32 13.35
CA ALA A 17 7.57 4.04 13.63
C ALA A 17 7.86 3.46 15.03
N PHE A 18 6.92 3.58 15.97
CA PHE A 18 7.06 3.13 17.34
C PHE A 18 6.27 1.86 17.69
N HIS A 19 5.62 1.21 16.71
CA HIS A 19 4.95 -0.06 16.97
C HIS A 19 5.95 -1.14 17.38
N THR A 20 5.59 -1.88 18.40
CA THR A 20 6.36 -3.01 18.88
C THR A 20 6.05 -4.29 18.11
N ARG A 21 6.89 -5.30 18.26
CA ARG A 21 6.63 -6.62 17.68
C ARG A 21 5.38 -7.27 18.26
N ASP A 22 5.13 -7.10 19.56
CA ASP A 22 3.94 -7.66 20.24
C ASP A 22 2.64 -7.04 19.69
N GLU A 23 2.67 -5.74 19.32
CA GLU A 23 1.52 -5.10 18.64
C GLU A 23 1.32 -5.64 17.23
N ILE A 24 2.41 -5.91 16.49
CA ILE A 24 2.34 -6.56 15.17
C ILE A 24 1.75 -7.98 15.32
N ASP A 25 2.18 -8.73 16.33
CA ASP A 25 1.67 -10.08 16.60
C ASP A 25 0.18 -10.05 16.92
N SER A 26 -0.24 -9.16 17.80
CA SER A 26 -1.65 -8.95 18.16
C SER A 26 -2.49 -8.56 16.95
N MET A 27 -1.94 -7.74 16.03
CA MET A 27 -2.59 -7.37 14.78
C MET A 27 -2.77 -8.59 13.86
N VAL A 28 -1.76 -9.43 13.71
CA VAL A 28 -1.84 -10.65 12.89
C VAL A 28 -2.87 -11.62 13.47
N GLU A 29 -2.87 -11.82 14.79
CA GLU A 29 -3.87 -12.66 15.48
C GLU A 29 -5.30 -12.14 15.27
N ALA A 30 -5.50 -10.82 15.34
CA ALA A 30 -6.79 -10.21 15.04
C ALA A 30 -7.21 -10.44 13.58
N ALA A 31 -6.30 -10.28 12.64
CA ALA A 31 -6.58 -10.51 11.21
C ALA A 31 -7.00 -11.98 10.95
N ILE A 32 -6.31 -12.94 11.56
CA ILE A 32 -6.65 -14.37 11.47
C ILE A 32 -8.03 -14.63 12.10
N ARG A 33 -8.24 -14.11 13.31
CA ARG A 33 -9.47 -14.33 14.06
C ARG A 33 -10.72 -13.80 13.36
N TYR A 34 -10.61 -12.62 12.74
CA TYR A 34 -11.74 -11.91 12.13
C TYR A 34 -11.77 -12.04 10.60
N HIS A 35 -10.80 -12.69 9.99
CA HIS A 35 -10.66 -12.86 8.54
C HIS A 35 -10.61 -11.51 7.79
N PHE A 36 -9.73 -10.61 8.24
CA PHE A 36 -9.50 -9.34 7.53
C PHE A 36 -8.86 -9.57 6.16
N ALA A 37 -8.97 -8.60 5.26
CA ALA A 37 -8.46 -8.71 3.90
C ALA A 37 -6.93 -8.68 3.85
N ALA A 38 -6.32 -7.73 4.55
CA ALA A 38 -4.87 -7.56 4.52
C ALA A 38 -4.29 -7.03 5.84
N VAL A 39 -3.00 -7.28 6.03
CA VAL A 39 -2.20 -6.86 7.19
C VAL A 39 -1.00 -6.08 6.70
N PHE A 40 -0.90 -4.81 7.08
CA PHE A 40 0.17 -3.92 6.67
C PHE A 40 1.16 -3.62 7.78
N THR A 41 2.46 -3.66 7.43
CA THR A 41 3.56 -3.23 8.31
C THR A 41 4.54 -2.35 7.56
N LEU A 42 5.44 -1.71 8.32
CA LEU A 42 6.63 -1.10 7.72
C LEU A 42 7.51 -2.18 7.06
N PRO A 43 8.25 -1.86 5.98
CA PRO A 43 8.97 -2.82 5.14
C PRO A 43 9.87 -3.80 5.91
N ALA A 44 10.51 -3.34 6.98
CA ALA A 44 11.40 -4.18 7.80
C ALA A 44 10.71 -5.42 8.43
N PHE A 45 9.38 -5.40 8.56
CA PHE A 45 8.61 -6.49 9.16
C PHE A 45 7.73 -7.25 8.15
N SER A 46 7.70 -6.87 6.88
CA SER A 46 6.85 -7.51 5.87
C SER A 46 7.12 -9.01 5.74
N SER A 47 8.39 -9.43 5.66
CA SER A 47 8.75 -10.86 5.61
C SER A 47 8.36 -11.62 6.89
N TYR A 48 8.40 -10.96 8.04
CA TYR A 48 7.96 -11.56 9.30
C TYR A 48 6.46 -11.83 9.32
N VAL A 49 5.66 -10.85 8.88
CA VAL A 49 4.20 -10.99 8.77
C VAL A 49 3.83 -12.02 7.71
N ALA A 50 4.49 -12.01 6.54
CA ALA A 50 4.24 -13.00 5.48
C ALA A 50 4.45 -14.43 5.96
N LYS A 51 5.48 -14.69 6.79
CA LYS A 51 5.70 -16.00 7.39
C LYS A 51 4.60 -16.42 8.38
N LYS A 52 4.08 -15.47 9.15
CA LYS A 52 2.98 -15.74 10.10
C LYS A 52 1.66 -16.01 9.40
N LEU A 53 1.45 -15.44 8.21
CA LEU A 53 0.23 -15.63 7.41
C LEU A 53 0.35 -16.76 6.38
N ALA A 54 1.47 -17.52 6.35
CA ALA A 54 1.71 -18.55 5.35
C ALA A 54 0.59 -19.62 5.25
N ASP A 55 -0.03 -19.94 6.37
CA ASP A 55 -1.15 -20.90 6.45
C ASP A 55 -2.54 -20.25 6.22
N TYR A 56 -2.58 -18.93 5.94
CA TYR A 56 -3.81 -18.14 5.78
C TYR A 56 -3.81 -17.41 4.43
N PRO A 57 -3.88 -18.12 3.30
CA PRO A 57 -3.71 -17.52 1.96
C PRO A 57 -4.77 -16.49 1.58
N ASP A 58 -5.90 -16.48 2.28
CA ASP A 58 -6.98 -15.51 2.08
C ASP A 58 -6.73 -14.16 2.76
N ILE A 59 -5.66 -14.05 3.57
CA ILE A 59 -5.27 -12.80 4.24
C ILE A 59 -3.95 -12.33 3.61
N HIS A 60 -4.00 -11.20 2.91
CA HIS A 60 -2.81 -10.70 2.24
C HIS A 60 -1.82 -10.05 3.21
N THR A 61 -0.54 -10.26 2.98
CA THR A 61 0.49 -9.39 3.54
C THR A 61 0.60 -8.15 2.66
N GLY A 62 0.44 -7.00 3.26
CA GLY A 62 0.59 -5.69 2.63
C GLY A 62 1.93 -5.04 2.94
N GLY A 63 2.40 -4.21 2.03
CA GLY A 63 3.61 -3.42 2.19
C GLY A 63 3.41 -1.97 1.77
N VAL A 64 4.06 -1.03 2.47
CA VAL A 64 3.98 0.39 2.17
C VAL A 64 5.21 0.89 1.42
N ILE A 65 5.01 1.74 0.41
CA ILE A 65 6.04 2.29 -0.47
C ILE A 65 6.09 3.79 -0.31
N SER A 66 7.29 4.34 -0.05
CA SER A 66 7.51 5.78 0.16
C SER A 66 6.64 6.39 1.26
N PHE A 67 6.29 5.57 2.23
CA PHE A 67 5.38 5.97 3.31
C PHE A 67 6.14 6.64 4.47
N PRO A 68 5.59 7.72 5.10
CA PRO A 68 4.28 8.32 4.77
C PRO A 68 4.34 9.47 3.75
N GLY A 69 5.49 9.88 3.27
CA GLY A 69 5.70 11.17 2.61
C GLY A 69 5.56 11.19 1.08
N GLY A 70 5.68 10.05 0.40
CA GLY A 70 5.58 9.96 -1.06
C GLY A 70 6.74 10.58 -1.85
N GLY A 71 7.75 11.13 -1.19
CA GLY A 71 8.80 11.94 -1.79
C GLY A 71 10.04 11.19 -2.30
N ASP A 72 10.07 9.86 -2.21
CA ASP A 72 11.17 9.06 -2.75
C ASP A 72 11.21 9.15 -4.29
N THR A 73 12.40 8.92 -4.86
CA THR A 73 12.55 8.89 -6.32
C THR A 73 11.81 7.69 -6.93
N ILE A 74 11.45 7.79 -8.22
CA ILE A 74 10.82 6.71 -8.98
C ILE A 74 11.63 5.40 -8.86
N PHE A 75 12.96 5.49 -8.96
CA PHE A 75 13.85 4.34 -8.79
C PHE A 75 13.73 3.69 -7.40
N GLN A 76 13.71 4.51 -6.33
CA GLN A 76 13.58 4.00 -4.96
C GLN A 76 12.23 3.32 -4.75
N LYS A 77 11.11 3.92 -5.21
CA LYS A 77 9.77 3.35 -5.07
C LYS A 77 9.62 2.03 -5.83
N SER A 78 10.11 1.97 -7.08
CA SER A 78 10.05 0.73 -7.86
C SER A 78 10.90 -0.38 -7.24
N ARG A 79 12.04 -0.03 -6.63
CA ARG A 79 12.87 -0.97 -5.90
C ARG A 79 12.18 -1.46 -4.62
N GLN A 80 11.58 -0.57 -3.84
CA GLN A 80 10.79 -0.95 -2.65
C GLN A 80 9.67 -1.92 -3.02
N ALA A 81 8.97 -1.69 -4.15
CA ALA A 81 7.93 -2.60 -4.63
C ALA A 81 8.47 -4.01 -4.89
N LYS A 82 9.62 -4.14 -5.55
CA LYS A 82 10.25 -5.44 -5.81
C LYS A 82 10.64 -6.15 -4.51
N GLU A 83 11.29 -5.44 -3.59
CA GLU A 83 11.71 -5.97 -2.30
C GLU A 83 10.52 -6.45 -1.45
N LEU A 84 9.41 -5.69 -1.44
CA LEU A 84 8.19 -6.08 -0.73
C LEU A 84 7.54 -7.33 -1.33
N ARG A 85 7.50 -7.45 -2.66
CA ARG A 85 7.01 -8.67 -3.32
C ARG A 85 7.87 -9.89 -2.98
N GLU A 86 9.18 -9.74 -3.00
CA GLU A 86 10.13 -10.78 -2.60
C GLU A 86 9.96 -11.17 -1.11
N ALA A 87 9.58 -10.21 -0.27
CA ALA A 87 9.23 -10.44 1.13
C ALA A 87 7.88 -11.17 1.32
N GLY A 88 7.07 -11.34 0.26
CA GLY A 88 5.80 -12.05 0.27
C GLY A 88 4.56 -11.16 0.28
N CYS A 89 4.70 -9.84 0.09
CA CYS A 89 3.55 -8.94 -0.01
C CYS A 89 2.75 -9.21 -1.29
N LYS A 90 1.41 -9.13 -1.17
CA LYS A 90 0.43 -9.28 -2.24
C LYS A 90 -0.37 -8.02 -2.49
N GLU A 91 -0.28 -7.07 -1.58
CA GLU A 91 -0.84 -5.73 -1.70
C GLU A 91 0.24 -4.70 -1.40
N LEU A 92 0.32 -3.66 -2.23
CA LEU A 92 1.33 -2.62 -2.16
C LEU A 92 0.62 -1.27 -2.11
N ASP A 93 0.80 -0.55 -1.01
CA ASP A 93 0.23 0.79 -0.80
C ASP A 93 1.32 1.83 -1.00
N MET A 94 1.37 2.48 -2.17
CA MET A 94 2.32 3.56 -2.41
C MET A 94 1.72 4.92 -2.08
N VAL A 95 2.54 5.81 -1.53
CA VAL A 95 2.15 7.21 -1.40
C VAL A 95 2.52 7.96 -2.68
N MET A 96 1.53 8.67 -3.26
CA MET A 96 1.72 9.54 -4.44
C MET A 96 2.73 10.64 -4.15
N ASN A 97 3.50 11.06 -5.16
CA ASN A 97 4.31 12.25 -5.05
C ASN A 97 3.42 13.51 -5.13
N LEU A 98 3.00 14.00 -3.95
CA LEU A 98 2.11 15.16 -3.85
C LEU A 98 2.78 16.44 -4.31
N THR A 99 4.10 16.57 -4.17
CA THR A 99 4.82 17.74 -4.67
C THR A 99 4.70 17.83 -6.18
N ALA A 100 4.91 16.73 -6.90
CA ALA A 100 4.76 16.68 -8.35
C ALA A 100 3.29 16.90 -8.77
N LEU A 101 2.32 16.27 -8.09
CA LEU A 101 0.90 16.48 -8.35
C LEU A 101 0.53 17.96 -8.25
N ARG A 102 0.87 18.63 -7.14
CA ARG A 102 0.54 20.03 -6.88
C ARG A 102 1.31 21.01 -7.75
N SER A 103 2.48 20.59 -8.25
CA SER A 103 3.28 21.34 -9.24
C SER A 103 2.81 21.15 -10.69
N HIS A 104 1.71 20.46 -10.91
CA HIS A 104 1.18 20.13 -12.25
C HIS A 104 2.14 19.29 -13.13
N GLU A 105 3.00 18.48 -12.49
CA GLU A 105 3.93 17.58 -13.16
C GLU A 105 3.29 16.19 -13.41
N ASP A 106 2.16 16.16 -14.14
CA ASP A 106 1.36 14.94 -14.35
C ASP A 106 2.14 13.79 -14.97
N ASN A 107 3.07 14.10 -15.89
CA ASN A 107 3.90 13.08 -16.52
C ASN A 107 4.82 12.39 -15.51
N TYR A 108 5.37 13.15 -14.56
CA TYR A 108 6.18 12.58 -13.47
C TYR A 108 5.33 11.67 -12.58
N VAL A 109 4.12 12.10 -12.20
CA VAL A 109 3.21 11.28 -11.39
C VAL A 109 2.82 9.99 -12.11
N LEU A 110 2.55 10.04 -13.42
CA LEU A 110 2.26 8.86 -14.24
C LEU A 110 3.45 7.90 -14.29
N GLU A 111 4.66 8.42 -14.48
CA GLU A 111 5.89 7.62 -14.50
C GLU A 111 6.16 6.98 -13.13
N ASP A 112 5.97 7.74 -12.04
CA ASP A 112 6.15 7.29 -10.65
C ASP A 112 5.23 6.09 -10.32
N ILE A 113 3.92 6.25 -10.58
CA ILE A 113 2.96 5.16 -10.34
C ILE A 113 3.19 4.01 -11.33
N GLY A 114 3.44 4.30 -12.60
CA GLY A 114 3.68 3.31 -13.63
C GLY A 114 4.88 2.41 -13.36
N ALA A 115 5.98 2.99 -12.85
CA ALA A 115 7.18 2.23 -12.47
C ALA A 115 6.91 1.28 -11.29
N VAL A 116 6.08 1.73 -10.32
CA VAL A 116 5.65 0.88 -9.20
C VAL A 116 4.67 -0.19 -9.69
N ARG A 117 3.74 0.13 -10.60
CA ARG A 117 2.82 -0.84 -11.21
C ARG A 117 3.58 -1.96 -11.94
N GLU A 118 4.59 -1.59 -12.72
CA GLU A 118 5.44 -2.57 -13.41
C GLU A 118 6.16 -3.48 -12.41
N ALA A 119 6.73 -2.90 -11.37
CA ALA A 119 7.42 -3.62 -10.31
C ALA A 119 6.47 -4.52 -9.50
N ALA A 120 5.24 -4.07 -9.24
CA ALA A 120 4.20 -4.82 -8.54
C ALA A 120 3.66 -6.01 -9.38
N GLY A 121 3.79 -5.97 -10.71
CA GLY A 121 3.33 -7.05 -11.60
C GLY A 121 1.82 -7.29 -11.51
N LYS A 122 1.39 -8.41 -10.95
CA LYS A 122 -0.04 -8.77 -10.79
C LYS A 122 -0.58 -8.53 -9.39
N ASP A 123 0.28 -8.18 -8.44
CA ASP A 123 -0.13 -7.92 -7.08
C ASP A 123 -0.92 -6.60 -6.99
N ILE A 124 -1.79 -6.46 -6.01
CA ILE A 124 -2.67 -5.29 -5.87
C ILE A 124 -1.82 -4.04 -5.60
N LEU A 125 -2.06 -2.98 -6.38
CA LEU A 125 -1.47 -1.66 -6.16
C LEU A 125 -2.54 -0.67 -5.75
N LYS A 126 -2.38 -0.10 -4.57
CA LYS A 126 -3.18 1.01 -4.07
C LYS A 126 -2.32 2.27 -4.02
N VAL A 127 -2.91 3.42 -4.34
CA VAL A 127 -2.20 4.70 -4.31
C VAL A 127 -2.84 5.61 -3.27
N ILE A 128 -2.09 5.91 -2.21
CA ILE A 128 -2.50 6.86 -1.19
C ILE A 128 -2.34 8.26 -1.77
N ILE A 129 -3.46 8.93 -2.04
CA ILE A 129 -3.51 10.30 -2.60
C ILE A 129 -3.50 11.39 -1.54
N GLU A 130 -3.59 11.05 -0.25
CA GLU A 130 -3.64 11.96 0.90
C GLU A 130 -4.72 13.05 0.74
N ALA A 131 -5.93 12.64 0.42
CA ALA A 131 -7.06 13.52 0.10
C ALA A 131 -7.28 14.72 1.04
N PRO A 132 -7.06 14.62 2.38
CA PRO A 132 -7.19 15.78 3.28
C PRO A 132 -6.23 16.94 2.98
N GLN A 133 -5.16 16.72 2.21
CA GLN A 133 -4.16 17.72 1.83
C GLN A 133 -4.44 18.34 0.46
N LEU A 134 -5.50 17.90 -0.24
CA LEU A 134 -5.79 18.25 -1.62
C LEU A 134 -7.10 19.01 -1.75
N THR A 135 -7.18 19.88 -2.76
CA THR A 135 -8.43 20.45 -3.23
C THR A 135 -9.25 19.41 -4.01
N GLU A 136 -10.55 19.68 -4.20
CA GLU A 136 -11.42 18.78 -5.00
C GLU A 136 -10.90 18.56 -6.42
N GLU A 137 -10.34 19.60 -7.04
CA GLU A 137 -9.73 19.51 -8.37
C GLU A 137 -8.47 18.62 -8.37
N GLU A 138 -7.60 18.81 -7.37
CA GLU A 138 -6.41 17.98 -7.20
C GLU A 138 -6.76 16.51 -6.93
N ILE A 139 -7.81 16.23 -6.12
CA ILE A 139 -8.31 14.87 -5.89
C ILE A 139 -8.77 14.22 -7.20
N ARG A 140 -9.61 14.90 -7.99
CA ARG A 140 -10.08 14.40 -9.28
C ARG A 140 -8.93 14.09 -10.22
N ARG A 141 -7.94 14.98 -10.26
CA ARG A 141 -6.74 14.80 -11.08
C ARG A 141 -5.89 13.63 -10.59
N ALA A 142 -5.66 13.51 -9.27
CA ALA A 142 -4.94 12.40 -8.68
C ALA A 142 -5.58 11.04 -9.04
N VAL A 143 -6.90 10.91 -8.85
CA VAL A 143 -7.65 9.70 -9.21
C VAL A 143 -7.52 9.37 -10.71
N ASN A 144 -7.64 10.38 -11.59
CA ASN A 144 -7.46 10.17 -13.03
C ASN A 144 -6.04 9.67 -13.38
N LEU A 145 -5.02 10.19 -12.71
CA LEU A 145 -3.64 9.73 -12.90
C LEU A 145 -3.45 8.30 -12.41
N CYS A 146 -4.04 7.92 -11.27
CA CYS A 146 -4.04 6.55 -10.76
C CYS A 146 -4.66 5.58 -11.77
N ILE A 147 -5.84 5.92 -12.33
CA ILE A 147 -6.52 5.10 -13.34
C ILE A 147 -5.65 4.92 -14.58
N ARG A 148 -5.06 6.01 -15.10
CA ARG A 148 -4.22 5.99 -16.31
C ARG A 148 -2.92 5.20 -16.10
N ALA A 149 -2.38 5.21 -14.89
CA ALA A 149 -1.17 4.48 -14.52
C ALA A 149 -1.44 3.00 -14.15
N GLY A 150 -2.71 2.57 -14.10
CA GLY A 150 -3.10 1.18 -13.85
C GLY A 150 -3.08 0.77 -12.37
N ALA A 151 -3.29 1.71 -11.45
CA ALA A 151 -3.53 1.37 -10.05
C ALA A 151 -4.89 0.68 -9.89
N ASP A 152 -4.96 -0.27 -8.95
CA ASP A 152 -6.21 -1.00 -8.66
C ASP A 152 -7.13 -0.16 -7.74
N TYR A 153 -6.54 0.68 -6.88
CA TYR A 153 -7.25 1.57 -5.95
C TYR A 153 -6.55 2.94 -5.83
N ALA A 154 -7.35 3.97 -5.46
CA ALA A 154 -6.88 5.30 -5.09
C ALA A 154 -7.62 5.81 -3.85
#